data_06abd45cea1a2543e3a13de7b9a6bf5b
#
_entry.id   06abd45cea1a2543e3a13de7b9a6bf5b
#
_cell.length_a   1.000
_cell.length_b   1.000
_cell.length_c   1.000
_cell.angle_alpha   90.00
_cell.angle_beta   90.00
_cell.angle_gamma   90.00
#
_symmetry.space_group_name_H-M   'P 1'
#
loop_
_entity.id
_entity.type
_entity.pdbx_description
1 polymer ?
#
loop_
_entity_poly.entity_id
_entity_poly.type
_entity_poly.pdbx_seq_one_letter_code
_entity_poly.pdbx_strand_id
1 'polypeptide(L)'
;MSTGTSTRVRTSLGELQGLRDGGVSAWLGVPYAQPPVDAQRFMPAAPVQAWHGVRDATQFGAACPQKVVGSMKSLGPALSEDCLTLNIWSPAADGKKRPVVVWVHGGAFLLGSARVYTGAHLAAQGDIVVVALNYRLGVLGFVNFGEALGDERIASNLGLRDQVLALRWVRDHIEAFGGDPGRVTLAGESAGSMSVSLLMHSQEARPLFHRAIMQSGALSLIHDRETSLQVAKLYLDHLGVKTLEQLQALPVESLQAAQEAVHRQLPQTIPSAPWYDGALLPASLTEARQAPTPPIPLLAGYNRDEIRFFELWRGVADVFLSRERMQAVLQRQHGDGFAAQVLAAYPESKYGLRRLGTHMSFAMPTLHFAQRHAAQHPTWFYRFDRGHPMLGAMHAIELFYLWDMKGLLPTMLRGGPLWGSRRALAQRLRRHWIRFVREGRPGDEWEPFDARRATLVFDQRDRMVDDPEGRQREVWGAQDSAPGMAGLGGA
;
A
#
# COMPACT_ATOMS: atom_id res chain seq x y z
N MET A 1 5.08 18.23 25.02
CA MET A 1 4.93 16.77 25.21
C MET A 1 3.97 16.58 26.36
N SER A 2 2.76 16.05 26.10
CA SER A 2 1.81 15.73 27.18
C SER A 2 2.37 14.56 27.97
N THR A 3 2.35 14.63 29.29
CA THR A 3 2.70 13.51 30.20
C THR A 3 1.59 12.48 30.13
N GLY A 4 1.58 11.66 29.08
CA GLY A 4 0.63 10.58 28.92
C GLY A 4 0.69 9.59 30.08
N THR A 5 -0.47 9.16 30.58
CA THR A 5 -0.54 8.12 31.60
C THR A 5 0.05 6.82 31.03
N SER A 6 0.92 6.16 31.80
CA SER A 6 1.52 4.87 31.42
C SER A 6 0.44 3.80 31.20
N THR A 7 0.60 3.01 30.15
CA THR A 7 -0.26 1.83 29.94
C THR A 7 0.59 0.61 29.62
N ARG A 8 0.34 -0.50 30.33
CA ARG A 8 1.08 -1.76 30.16
C ARG A 8 0.16 -2.83 29.60
N VAL A 9 0.72 -3.66 28.74
CA VAL A 9 0.10 -4.88 28.24
C VAL A 9 1.09 -6.03 28.34
N ARG A 10 0.57 -7.23 28.57
CA ARG A 10 1.34 -8.47 28.56
C ARG A 10 0.90 -9.32 27.37
N THR A 11 1.86 -9.74 26.58
CA THR A 11 1.71 -10.70 25.48
C THR A 11 2.48 -11.98 25.84
N SER A 12 2.33 -13.03 25.05
CA SER A 12 3.18 -14.24 25.20
C SER A 12 4.67 -13.97 24.93
N LEU A 13 5.00 -12.85 24.26
CA LEU A 13 6.39 -12.42 23.98
C LEU A 13 7.03 -11.66 25.16
N GLY A 14 6.24 -11.01 26.02
CA GLY A 14 6.72 -10.18 27.12
C GLY A 14 5.79 -9.00 27.40
N GLU A 15 6.25 -8.09 28.26
CA GLU A 15 5.50 -6.88 28.62
C GLU A 15 5.91 -5.69 27.77
N LEU A 16 4.94 -4.84 27.45
CA LEU A 16 5.12 -3.60 26.69
C LEU A 16 4.57 -2.43 27.50
N GLN A 17 5.36 -1.35 27.56
CA GLN A 17 4.98 -0.08 28.15
C GLN A 17 4.61 0.89 27.03
N GLY A 18 3.34 1.27 26.92
CA GLY A 18 2.82 2.23 25.94
C GLY A 18 2.51 3.60 26.56
N LEU A 19 1.88 4.42 25.77
CA LEU A 19 1.37 5.77 26.11
C LEU A 19 -0.15 5.77 26.19
N ARG A 20 -0.72 6.71 26.94
CA ARG A 20 -2.15 7.05 26.86
C ARG A 20 -2.29 8.55 26.66
N ASP A 21 -2.94 8.95 25.57
CA ASP A 21 -3.21 10.34 25.24
C ASP A 21 -4.62 10.50 24.70
N GLY A 22 -5.36 11.52 25.17
CA GLY A 22 -6.70 11.82 24.69
C GLY A 22 -7.72 10.68 24.79
N GLY A 23 -7.56 9.74 25.75
CA GLY A 23 -8.44 8.58 25.93
C GLY A 23 -8.07 7.35 25.07
N VAL A 24 -7.03 7.44 24.26
CA VAL A 24 -6.49 6.33 23.44
C VAL A 24 -5.15 5.87 23.98
N SER A 25 -4.95 4.56 24.06
CA SER A 25 -3.67 3.94 24.36
C SER A 25 -2.90 3.70 23.05
N ALA A 26 -1.59 3.93 23.08
CA ALA A 26 -0.71 3.71 21.93
C ALA A 26 0.53 2.93 22.34
N TRP A 27 0.89 1.94 21.55
CA TRP A 27 2.15 1.20 21.63
C TRP A 27 2.85 1.35 20.30
N LEU A 28 4.01 2.00 20.32
CA LEU A 28 4.74 2.44 19.14
C LEU A 28 6.06 1.67 19.02
N GLY A 29 6.49 1.36 17.79
CA GLY A 29 7.74 0.65 17.56
C GLY A 29 7.75 -0.79 18.11
N VAL A 30 6.61 -1.45 18.17
CA VAL A 30 6.49 -2.84 18.64
C VAL A 30 7.09 -3.77 17.59
N PRO A 31 8.14 -4.54 17.88
CA PRO A 31 8.72 -5.46 16.92
C PRO A 31 7.81 -6.66 16.67
N TYR A 32 7.65 -7.02 15.41
CA TYR A 32 6.92 -8.23 15.00
C TYR A 32 7.88 -9.31 14.44
N ALA A 33 9.11 -8.93 14.15
CA ALA A 33 10.16 -9.79 13.62
C ALA A 33 11.50 -9.50 14.29
N GLN A 34 12.45 -10.42 14.14
CA GLN A 34 13.85 -10.17 14.42
C GLN A 34 14.40 -9.18 13.40
N PRO A 35 15.38 -8.31 13.77
CA PRO A 35 16.00 -7.38 12.84
C PRO A 35 16.63 -8.10 11.65
N PRO A 36 16.30 -7.75 10.39
CA PRO A 36 16.90 -8.35 9.20
C PRO A 36 18.23 -7.68 8.84
N VAL A 37 19.18 -7.73 9.75
CA VAL A 37 20.50 -7.08 9.66
C VAL A 37 21.62 -8.11 9.47
N ASP A 38 22.78 -7.68 9.01
CA ASP A 38 23.99 -8.50 8.86
C ASP A 38 23.71 -9.79 8.06
N ALA A 39 23.96 -10.96 8.63
CA ALA A 39 23.70 -12.25 8.00
C ALA A 39 22.21 -12.55 7.76
N GLN A 40 21.30 -11.79 8.35
CA GLN A 40 19.86 -11.90 8.11
C GLN A 40 19.35 -10.95 7.00
N ARG A 41 20.21 -10.05 6.51
CA ARG A 41 19.87 -9.21 5.35
C ARG A 41 19.57 -10.07 4.14
N PHE A 42 18.50 -9.77 3.41
CA PHE A 42 17.96 -10.54 2.27
C PHE A 42 17.42 -11.92 2.62
N MET A 43 17.39 -12.32 3.90
CA MET A 43 16.75 -13.56 4.34
C MET A 43 15.27 -13.30 4.69
N PRO A 44 14.40 -14.34 4.65
CA PRO A 44 13.09 -14.26 5.27
C PRO A 44 13.21 -13.84 6.73
N ALA A 45 12.40 -12.84 7.13
CA ALA A 45 12.43 -12.38 8.52
C ALA A 45 11.88 -13.48 9.45
N ALA A 46 12.57 -13.72 10.55
CA ALA A 46 12.14 -14.65 11.59
C ALA A 46 11.19 -13.93 12.58
N PRO A 47 10.22 -14.64 13.19
CA PRO A 47 9.40 -14.08 14.27
C PRO A 47 10.27 -13.50 15.38
N VAL A 48 9.77 -12.43 16.02
CA VAL A 48 10.44 -11.85 17.19
C VAL A 48 10.51 -12.86 18.33
N GLN A 49 11.62 -12.87 19.04
CA GLN A 49 11.80 -13.72 20.23
C GLN A 49 11.15 -13.08 21.46
N ALA A 50 10.69 -13.94 22.39
CA ALA A 50 10.22 -13.49 23.69
C ALA A 50 11.34 -12.79 24.48
N TRP A 51 10.97 -11.78 25.27
CA TRP A 51 11.90 -11.00 26.08
C TRP A 51 11.50 -10.99 27.55
N HIS A 52 12.47 -10.74 28.41
CA HIS A 52 12.25 -10.53 29.83
C HIS A 52 12.08 -9.05 30.15
N GLY A 53 11.31 -8.75 31.19
CA GLY A 53 11.08 -7.38 31.65
C GLY A 53 10.09 -6.61 30.79
N VAL A 54 10.11 -5.31 30.89
CA VAL A 54 9.18 -4.39 30.23
C VAL A 54 9.91 -3.67 29.08
N ARG A 55 9.46 -3.86 27.85
CA ARG A 55 9.97 -3.13 26.68
C ARG A 55 9.25 -1.80 26.54
N ASP A 56 10.02 -0.74 26.30
CA ASP A 56 9.47 0.57 25.98
C ASP A 56 8.85 0.56 24.56
N ALA A 57 7.58 0.89 24.50
CA ALA A 57 6.80 1.06 23.27
C ALA A 57 6.16 2.46 23.21
N THR A 58 6.89 3.48 23.69
CA THR A 58 6.46 4.88 23.69
C THR A 58 6.97 5.68 22.50
N GLN A 59 7.91 5.12 21.72
CA GLN A 59 8.53 5.76 20.58
C GLN A 59 8.31 4.95 19.30
N PHE A 60 8.15 5.67 18.18
CA PHE A 60 8.11 5.01 16.87
C PHE A 60 9.43 4.31 16.56
N GLY A 61 9.36 3.12 15.98
CA GLY A 61 10.51 2.43 15.40
C GLY A 61 11.09 3.16 14.19
N ALA A 62 12.27 2.73 13.76
CA ALA A 62 12.91 3.22 12.55
C ALA A 62 12.08 2.85 11.31
N ALA A 63 12.22 3.64 10.25
CA ALA A 63 11.74 3.26 8.91
C ALA A 63 12.82 2.50 8.15
N CYS A 64 12.41 1.68 7.19
CA CYS A 64 13.33 1.01 6.28
C CYS A 64 14.22 2.04 5.56
N PRO A 65 15.51 1.73 5.32
CA PRO A 65 16.40 2.61 4.56
C PRO A 65 15.80 3.03 3.23
N GLN A 66 15.74 4.33 3.00
CA GLN A 66 15.08 4.94 1.84
C GLN A 66 15.60 6.34 1.58
N LYS A 67 15.44 6.85 0.34
CA LYS A 67 15.74 8.24 0.05
C LYS A 67 14.67 9.15 0.61
N VAL A 68 15.05 10.01 1.54
CA VAL A 68 14.14 11.01 2.12
C VAL A 68 14.12 12.26 1.25
N VAL A 69 12.97 12.58 0.64
CA VAL A 69 12.80 13.73 -0.25
C VAL A 69 11.86 14.80 0.33
N GLY A 70 12.18 16.07 0.09
CA GLY A 70 11.31 17.20 0.37
C GLY A 70 10.92 17.39 1.84
N SER A 71 9.64 17.64 2.08
CA SER A 71 9.06 17.86 3.40
C SER A 71 9.10 16.63 4.34
N MET A 72 9.39 15.45 3.80
CA MET A 72 9.57 14.24 4.62
C MET A 72 10.84 14.29 5.48
N LYS A 73 11.80 15.17 5.15
CA LYS A 73 13.00 15.37 5.98
C LYS A 73 12.69 15.82 7.41
N SER A 74 11.67 16.65 7.59
CA SER A 74 11.26 17.16 8.91
C SER A 74 10.40 16.18 9.72
N LEU A 75 9.84 15.19 9.06
CA LEU A 75 9.05 14.11 9.66
C LEU A 75 9.86 12.79 9.69
N GLY A 76 11.11 12.84 9.20
CA GLY A 76 11.92 11.67 8.97
C GLY A 76 12.12 10.86 10.24
N PRO A 77 11.70 9.57 10.26
CA PRO A 77 12.14 8.63 11.27
C PRO A 77 13.66 8.42 11.12
N ALA A 78 14.29 7.94 12.18
CA ALA A 78 15.59 7.31 12.01
C ALA A 78 15.42 6.21 10.94
N LEU A 79 16.39 6.08 10.04
CA LEU A 79 16.41 5.00 9.04
C LEU A 79 17.30 3.87 9.58
N SER A 80 16.80 2.66 9.51
CA SER A 80 17.54 1.46 9.93
C SER A 80 17.01 0.23 9.22
N GLU A 81 17.84 -0.76 8.98
CA GLU A 81 17.38 -2.08 8.57
C GLU A 81 16.60 -2.78 9.69
N ASP A 82 16.85 -2.45 10.96
CA ASP A 82 16.00 -2.82 12.10
C ASP A 82 14.72 -1.98 12.07
N CYS A 83 13.85 -2.24 11.10
CA CYS A 83 12.63 -1.47 10.81
C CYS A 83 11.34 -2.30 10.95
N LEU A 84 11.41 -3.60 11.21
CA LEU A 84 10.25 -4.50 11.19
C LEU A 84 9.42 -4.36 12.47
N THR A 85 8.79 -3.19 12.60
CA THR A 85 7.96 -2.79 13.73
C THR A 85 6.56 -2.39 13.29
N LEU A 86 5.63 -2.42 14.22
CA LEU A 86 4.28 -1.90 14.05
C LEU A 86 3.91 -0.93 15.18
N ASN A 87 2.87 -0.13 14.93
CA ASN A 87 2.30 0.80 15.89
C ASN A 87 0.84 0.41 16.12
N ILE A 88 0.38 0.44 17.35
CA ILE A 88 -0.97 0.04 17.74
C ILE A 88 -1.64 1.19 18.48
N TRP A 89 -2.87 1.52 18.11
CA TRP A 89 -3.73 2.46 18.83
C TRP A 89 -5.03 1.75 19.20
N SER A 90 -5.41 1.83 20.46
CA SER A 90 -6.63 1.21 20.98
C SER A 90 -7.31 2.13 21.99
N PRO A 91 -8.65 2.20 22.02
CA PRO A 91 -9.37 2.88 23.09
C PRO A 91 -8.99 2.37 24.48
N ALA A 92 -8.82 1.05 24.62
CA ALA A 92 -8.34 0.41 25.84
C ALA A 92 -7.90 -1.05 25.60
N ALA A 93 -6.97 -1.52 26.40
CA ALA A 93 -6.60 -2.93 26.50
C ALA A 93 -7.50 -3.63 27.52
N ASP A 94 -8.78 -3.81 27.21
CA ASP A 94 -9.85 -4.21 28.18
C ASP A 94 -10.57 -5.51 27.79
N GLY A 95 -10.05 -6.26 26.80
CA GLY A 95 -10.63 -7.55 26.37
C GLY A 95 -11.96 -7.45 25.59
N LYS A 96 -12.40 -6.26 25.17
CA LYS A 96 -13.67 -6.08 24.45
C LYS A 96 -13.73 -6.65 23.04
N LYS A 97 -12.63 -7.21 22.51
CA LYS A 97 -12.57 -7.81 21.17
C LYS A 97 -13.05 -6.85 20.07
N ARG A 98 -12.40 -5.67 20.00
CA ARG A 98 -12.72 -4.67 19.00
C ARG A 98 -12.29 -5.10 17.60
N PRO A 99 -13.01 -4.71 16.53
CA PRO A 99 -12.51 -4.86 15.17
C PRO A 99 -11.14 -4.20 15.01
N VAL A 100 -10.31 -4.82 14.19
CA VAL A 100 -8.92 -4.38 13.95
C VAL A 100 -8.80 -3.91 12.50
N VAL A 101 -8.14 -2.80 12.26
CA VAL A 101 -7.65 -2.44 10.92
C VAL A 101 -6.13 -2.48 10.93
N VAL A 102 -5.56 -3.21 9.97
CA VAL A 102 -4.12 -3.27 9.71
C VAL A 102 -3.83 -2.46 8.47
N TRP A 103 -3.06 -1.39 8.64
CA TRP A 103 -2.70 -0.46 7.58
C TRP A 103 -1.34 -0.76 7.00
N VAL A 104 -1.29 -0.96 5.68
CA VAL A 104 -0.07 -1.07 4.87
C VAL A 104 0.13 0.24 4.13
N HIS A 105 1.23 0.93 4.41
CA HIS A 105 1.51 2.21 3.77
C HIS A 105 1.90 2.08 2.31
N GLY A 106 1.64 3.11 1.50
CA GLY A 106 2.10 3.26 0.14
C GLY A 106 3.53 3.79 0.04
N GLY A 107 3.88 4.24 -1.18
CA GLY A 107 5.18 4.82 -1.49
C GLY A 107 5.96 4.05 -2.55
N ALA A 108 5.26 3.48 -3.53
CA ALA A 108 5.83 2.80 -4.69
C ALA A 108 6.78 1.64 -4.34
N PHE A 109 6.63 1.01 -3.18
CA PHE A 109 7.54 0.01 -2.62
C PHE A 109 8.97 0.51 -2.35
N LEU A 110 9.24 1.79 -2.55
CA LEU A 110 10.56 2.43 -2.43
C LEU A 110 10.72 3.26 -1.16
N LEU A 111 9.61 3.78 -0.64
CA LEU A 111 9.59 4.71 0.48
C LEU A 111 8.30 4.57 1.30
N GLY A 112 8.26 5.25 2.42
CA GLY A 112 7.12 5.26 3.33
C GLY A 112 7.46 4.82 4.74
N SER A 113 6.52 5.04 5.66
CA SER A 113 6.63 4.60 7.04
C SER A 113 5.28 4.62 7.73
N ALA A 114 5.05 3.65 8.59
CA ALA A 114 3.88 3.57 9.48
C ALA A 114 3.75 4.79 10.42
N ARG A 115 4.83 5.49 10.69
CA ARG A 115 4.86 6.69 11.54
C ARG A 115 4.01 7.85 11.00
N VAL A 116 3.80 7.89 9.67
CA VAL A 116 3.04 8.96 9.02
C VAL A 116 1.54 8.87 9.34
N TYR A 117 1.05 7.68 9.68
CA TYR A 117 -0.36 7.38 9.85
C TYR A 117 -0.71 7.22 11.33
N THR A 118 -1.16 8.32 11.96
CA THR A 118 -1.55 8.30 13.38
C THR A 118 -2.97 7.73 13.52
N GLY A 119 -3.09 6.53 14.08
CA GLY A 119 -4.35 5.79 14.22
C GLY A 119 -5.24 6.25 15.37
N ALA A 120 -4.77 7.13 16.27
CA ALA A 120 -5.47 7.49 17.50
C ALA A 120 -6.89 8.04 17.25
N HIS A 121 -7.04 8.90 16.24
CA HIS A 121 -8.36 9.50 15.92
C HIS A 121 -9.37 8.46 15.43
N LEU A 122 -8.95 7.54 14.54
CA LEU A 122 -9.80 6.47 14.05
C LEU A 122 -10.15 5.47 15.17
N ALA A 123 -9.18 5.14 16.02
CA ALA A 123 -9.39 4.26 17.17
C ALA A 123 -10.44 4.84 18.14
N ALA A 124 -10.29 6.13 18.50
CA ALA A 124 -11.23 6.82 19.38
C ALA A 124 -12.64 6.93 18.78
N GLN A 125 -12.73 7.35 17.52
CA GLN A 125 -14.01 7.61 16.85
C GLN A 125 -14.76 6.31 16.53
N GLY A 126 -14.02 5.25 16.20
CA GLY A 126 -14.59 4.00 15.73
C GLY A 126 -14.78 2.93 16.80
N ASP A 127 -14.25 3.10 18.00
CA ASP A 127 -14.08 2.01 18.98
C ASP A 127 -13.46 0.77 18.30
N ILE A 128 -12.35 0.98 17.59
CA ILE A 128 -11.59 -0.03 16.85
C ILE A 128 -10.12 -0.02 17.27
N VAL A 129 -9.40 -1.10 17.01
CA VAL A 129 -7.95 -1.14 17.12
C VAL A 129 -7.33 -0.83 15.76
N VAL A 130 -6.38 0.10 15.72
CA VAL A 130 -5.65 0.48 14.50
C VAL A 130 -4.22 0.00 14.63
N VAL A 131 -3.73 -0.73 13.64
CA VAL A 131 -2.35 -1.19 13.52
C VAL A 131 -1.76 -0.62 12.25
N ALA A 132 -0.59 0.01 12.31
CA ALA A 132 0.16 0.43 11.12
C ALA A 132 1.55 -0.20 11.18
N LEU A 133 1.98 -0.84 10.09
CA LEU A 133 3.22 -1.63 10.05
C LEU A 133 4.25 -1.04 9.09
N ASN A 134 5.54 -1.19 9.41
CA ASN A 134 6.65 -1.06 8.48
C ASN A 134 6.98 -2.41 7.85
N TYR A 135 7.57 -2.39 6.67
CA TYR A 135 8.07 -3.55 5.94
C TYR A 135 9.30 -3.16 5.12
N ARG A 136 10.12 -4.12 4.70
CA ARG A 136 11.29 -3.83 3.87
C ARG A 136 10.89 -3.26 2.52
N LEU A 137 11.65 -2.25 2.09
CA LEU A 137 11.40 -1.47 0.89
C LEU A 137 12.55 -1.58 -0.11
N GLY A 138 12.26 -1.20 -1.34
CA GLY A 138 13.26 -1.05 -2.37
C GLY A 138 14.11 -2.31 -2.57
N VAL A 139 15.39 -2.09 -2.75
CA VAL A 139 16.38 -3.15 -2.96
C VAL A 139 16.41 -4.18 -1.83
N LEU A 140 16.08 -3.79 -0.60
CA LEU A 140 16.05 -4.68 0.57
C LEU A 140 14.83 -5.60 0.61
N GLY A 141 13.73 -5.23 -0.09
CA GLY A 141 12.44 -5.92 0.03
C GLY A 141 11.93 -6.60 -1.23
N PHE A 142 12.36 -6.15 -2.44
CA PHE A 142 11.62 -6.48 -3.66
C PHE A 142 12.47 -6.83 -4.89
N VAL A 143 13.77 -7.06 -4.75
CA VAL A 143 14.62 -7.50 -5.87
C VAL A 143 14.79 -9.01 -5.85
N ASN A 144 14.72 -9.63 -7.03
CA ASN A 144 14.81 -11.08 -7.23
C ASN A 144 16.27 -11.57 -7.21
N PHE A 145 16.99 -11.30 -6.11
CA PHE A 145 18.38 -11.73 -5.97
C PHE A 145 18.53 -13.26 -5.85
N GLY A 146 17.56 -13.94 -5.27
CA GLY A 146 17.62 -15.39 -5.06
C GLY A 146 17.82 -16.15 -6.38
N GLU A 147 16.93 -15.93 -7.33
CA GLU A 147 17.05 -16.55 -8.65
C GLU A 147 18.25 -16.02 -9.44
N ALA A 148 18.56 -14.73 -9.35
CA ALA A 148 19.65 -14.12 -10.10
C ALA A 148 21.03 -14.62 -9.65
N LEU A 149 21.19 -14.94 -8.36
CA LEU A 149 22.40 -15.53 -7.77
C LEU A 149 22.37 -17.06 -7.75
N GLY A 150 21.22 -17.70 -7.98
CA GLY A 150 21.04 -19.14 -7.79
C GLY A 150 21.13 -19.56 -6.33
N ASP A 151 20.70 -18.69 -5.40
CA ASP A 151 20.80 -18.92 -3.96
C ASP A 151 19.39 -19.00 -3.33
N GLU A 152 18.97 -20.23 -3.01
CA GLU A 152 17.64 -20.52 -2.45
C GLU A 152 17.42 -19.96 -1.02
N ARG A 153 18.48 -19.51 -0.35
CA ARG A 153 18.35 -18.87 0.97
C ARG A 153 17.63 -17.52 0.86
N ILE A 154 17.73 -16.87 -0.28
CA ILE A 154 17.06 -15.59 -0.54
C ILE A 154 15.65 -15.84 -1.03
N ALA A 155 14.66 -15.59 -0.20
CA ALA A 155 13.26 -15.73 -0.62
C ALA A 155 12.81 -14.55 -1.49
N SER A 156 11.81 -14.83 -2.33
CA SER A 156 11.11 -13.81 -3.14
C SER A 156 10.28 -12.86 -2.28
N ASN A 157 10.05 -11.63 -2.77
CA ASN A 157 9.06 -10.70 -2.24
C ASN A 157 9.17 -10.48 -0.71
N LEU A 158 10.39 -10.25 -0.21
CA LEU A 158 10.66 -10.16 1.22
C LEU A 158 9.78 -9.12 1.93
N GLY A 159 9.50 -7.97 1.29
CA GLY A 159 8.61 -6.96 1.85
C GLY A 159 7.16 -7.44 2.01
N LEU A 160 6.64 -8.29 1.11
CA LEU A 160 5.32 -8.91 1.29
C LEU A 160 5.35 -10.00 2.37
N ARG A 161 6.44 -10.78 2.47
CA ARG A 161 6.61 -11.77 3.54
C ARG A 161 6.67 -11.11 4.90
N ASP A 162 7.27 -9.93 5.01
CA ASP A 162 7.25 -9.12 6.23
C ASP A 162 5.82 -8.73 6.62
N GLN A 163 4.99 -8.34 5.65
CA GLN A 163 3.57 -8.02 5.88
C GLN A 163 2.78 -9.25 6.35
N VAL A 164 3.04 -10.43 5.76
CA VAL A 164 2.43 -11.70 6.22
C VAL A 164 2.85 -11.99 7.66
N LEU A 165 4.12 -11.81 7.99
CA LEU A 165 4.63 -12.03 9.35
C LEU A 165 4.00 -11.05 10.35
N ALA A 166 3.81 -9.77 9.97
CA ALA A 166 3.11 -8.80 10.79
C ALA A 166 1.62 -9.18 11.00
N LEU A 167 0.95 -9.70 9.97
CA LEU A 167 -0.43 -10.20 10.10
C LEU A 167 -0.51 -11.43 11.03
N ARG A 168 0.47 -12.34 10.98
CA ARG A 168 0.56 -13.46 11.93
C ARG A 168 0.76 -12.94 13.36
N TRP A 169 1.62 -11.94 13.53
CA TRP A 169 1.80 -11.28 14.83
C TRP A 169 0.49 -10.66 15.34
N VAL A 170 -0.28 -10.00 14.50
CA VAL A 170 -1.61 -9.44 14.84
C VAL A 170 -2.56 -10.56 15.28
N ARG A 171 -2.66 -11.65 14.52
CA ARG A 171 -3.48 -12.81 14.89
C ARG A 171 -3.13 -13.33 16.29
N ASP A 172 -1.84 -13.43 16.62
CA ASP A 172 -1.37 -14.10 17.82
C ASP A 172 -1.39 -13.19 19.07
N HIS A 173 -1.39 -11.86 18.90
CA HIS A 173 -1.17 -10.95 20.04
C HIS A 173 -2.18 -9.81 20.19
N ILE A 174 -3.02 -9.52 19.18
CA ILE A 174 -3.84 -8.30 19.20
C ILE A 174 -4.92 -8.29 20.28
N GLU A 175 -5.30 -9.45 20.83
CA GLU A 175 -6.23 -9.54 21.97
C GLU A 175 -5.70 -8.82 23.21
N ALA A 176 -4.40 -8.85 23.46
CA ALA A 176 -3.78 -8.13 24.57
C ALA A 176 -3.99 -6.62 24.50
N PHE A 177 -4.25 -6.10 23.31
CA PHE A 177 -4.50 -4.67 23.03
C PHE A 177 -6.00 -4.35 22.88
N GLY A 178 -6.87 -5.29 23.19
CA GLY A 178 -8.33 -5.16 23.13
C GLY A 178 -8.91 -5.40 21.74
N GLY A 179 -8.14 -5.95 20.79
CA GLY A 179 -8.57 -6.29 19.45
C GLY A 179 -9.12 -7.70 19.30
N ASP A 180 -9.81 -7.97 18.21
CA ASP A 180 -10.35 -9.28 17.84
C ASP A 180 -9.57 -9.82 16.62
N PRO A 181 -8.76 -10.88 16.78
CA PRO A 181 -8.03 -11.49 15.67
C PRO A 181 -8.94 -12.11 14.60
N GLY A 182 -10.21 -12.42 14.93
CA GLY A 182 -11.24 -12.90 14.01
C GLY A 182 -11.96 -11.78 13.23
N ARG A 183 -11.61 -10.51 13.45
CA ARG A 183 -12.26 -9.35 12.82
C ARG A 183 -11.23 -8.34 12.28
N VAL A 184 -10.25 -8.83 11.55
CA VAL A 184 -9.17 -8.04 10.95
C VAL A 184 -9.57 -7.53 9.57
N THR A 185 -9.43 -6.23 9.33
CA THR A 185 -9.52 -5.58 8.02
C THR A 185 -8.11 -5.21 7.56
N LEU A 186 -7.66 -5.78 6.43
CA LEU A 186 -6.40 -5.38 5.79
C LEU A 186 -6.66 -4.18 4.89
N ALA A 187 -5.93 -3.10 5.08
CA ALA A 187 -6.16 -1.84 4.37
C ALA A 187 -4.84 -1.22 3.87
N GLY A 188 -4.87 -0.58 2.72
CA GLY A 188 -3.70 0.11 2.19
C GLY A 188 -4.05 1.08 1.06
N GLU A 189 -3.11 1.97 0.77
CA GLU A 189 -3.21 2.92 -0.34
C GLU A 189 -2.00 2.79 -1.24
N SER A 190 -2.17 2.99 -2.58
CA SER A 190 -1.08 2.94 -3.56
C SER A 190 -0.37 1.57 -3.53
N ALA A 191 0.95 1.54 -3.34
CA ALA A 191 1.71 0.29 -3.14
C ALA A 191 1.16 -0.57 -1.99
N GLY A 192 0.60 0.06 -0.94
CA GLY A 192 -0.10 -0.64 0.13
C GLY A 192 -1.40 -1.30 -0.35
N SER A 193 -2.17 -0.64 -1.21
CA SER A 193 -3.36 -1.21 -1.87
C SER A 193 -2.98 -2.36 -2.80
N MET A 194 -1.90 -2.21 -3.56
CA MET A 194 -1.34 -3.28 -4.39
C MET A 194 -0.91 -4.48 -3.53
N SER A 195 -0.26 -4.22 -2.38
CA SER A 195 0.04 -5.27 -1.40
C SER A 195 -1.22 -5.99 -0.93
N VAL A 196 -2.30 -5.26 -0.57
CA VAL A 196 -3.59 -5.87 -0.19
C VAL A 196 -4.10 -6.78 -1.29
N SER A 197 -4.13 -6.31 -2.55
CA SER A 197 -4.60 -7.11 -3.68
C SER A 197 -3.75 -8.37 -3.92
N LEU A 198 -2.44 -8.29 -3.74
CA LEU A 198 -1.52 -9.44 -3.84
C LEU A 198 -1.73 -10.43 -2.70
N LEU A 199 -1.85 -9.95 -1.46
CA LEU A 199 -2.09 -10.79 -0.30
C LEU A 199 -3.47 -11.47 -0.34
N MET A 200 -4.46 -10.90 -1.02
CA MET A 200 -5.72 -11.58 -1.34
C MET A 200 -5.52 -12.81 -2.24
N HIS A 201 -4.41 -12.93 -2.96
CA HIS A 201 -4.06 -14.10 -3.78
C HIS A 201 -3.06 -15.04 -3.07
N SER A 202 -2.48 -14.63 -1.94
CA SER A 202 -1.56 -15.48 -1.17
C SER A 202 -2.30 -16.46 -0.27
N GLN A 203 -2.02 -17.75 -0.43
CA GLN A 203 -2.61 -18.79 0.45
C GLN A 203 -2.19 -18.63 1.91
N GLU A 204 -0.99 -18.10 2.17
CA GLU A 204 -0.48 -17.86 3.52
C GLU A 204 -1.15 -16.65 4.20
N ALA A 205 -1.52 -15.64 3.43
CA ALA A 205 -2.08 -14.40 3.98
C ALA A 205 -3.61 -14.44 4.14
N ARG A 206 -4.32 -15.13 3.24
CA ARG A 206 -5.80 -15.19 3.23
C ARG A 206 -6.46 -15.49 4.58
N PRO A 207 -5.95 -16.42 5.41
CA PRO A 207 -6.58 -16.73 6.70
C PRO A 207 -6.37 -15.65 7.76
N LEU A 208 -5.54 -14.63 7.51
CA LEU A 208 -5.10 -13.65 8.51
C LEU A 208 -5.94 -12.37 8.52
N PHE A 209 -6.86 -12.19 7.57
CA PHE A 209 -7.78 -11.05 7.52
C PHE A 209 -9.15 -11.44 6.98
N HIS A 210 -10.16 -10.66 7.33
CA HIS A 210 -11.58 -10.99 7.15
C HIS A 210 -12.31 -9.94 6.32
N ARG A 211 -11.65 -8.83 5.96
CA ARG A 211 -12.12 -7.74 5.11
C ARG A 211 -10.93 -7.07 4.44
N ALA A 212 -11.15 -6.42 3.31
CA ALA A 212 -10.10 -5.68 2.61
C ALA A 212 -10.57 -4.26 2.23
N ILE A 213 -9.65 -3.29 2.35
CA ILE A 213 -9.82 -1.94 1.83
C ILE A 213 -8.66 -1.63 0.89
N MET A 214 -8.98 -1.31 -0.35
CA MET A 214 -8.01 -1.01 -1.42
C MET A 214 -8.21 0.41 -1.93
N GLN A 215 -7.23 1.29 -1.67
CA GLN A 215 -7.27 2.69 -2.09
C GLN A 215 -6.21 2.93 -3.17
N SER A 216 -6.66 3.25 -4.39
CA SER A 216 -5.79 3.64 -5.52
C SER A 216 -4.73 2.60 -5.88
N GLY A 217 -5.17 1.40 -6.31
CA GLY A 217 -4.29 0.37 -6.88
C GLY A 217 -4.74 -1.06 -6.61
N ALA A 218 -4.60 -1.89 -7.62
CA ALA A 218 -4.83 -3.34 -7.53
C ALA A 218 -4.07 -4.06 -8.64
N LEU A 219 -3.27 -5.07 -8.29
CA LEU A 219 -2.50 -5.91 -9.24
C LEU A 219 -1.75 -5.10 -10.31
N SER A 220 -1.33 -3.89 -10.00
CA SER A 220 -0.56 -3.01 -10.88
C SER A 220 0.85 -2.80 -10.32
N LEU A 221 1.80 -2.37 -11.16
CA LEU A 221 3.21 -2.20 -10.80
C LEU A 221 3.87 -3.48 -10.25
N ILE A 222 3.53 -4.64 -10.82
CA ILE A 222 4.04 -5.93 -10.41
C ILE A 222 4.80 -6.52 -11.60
N HIS A 223 6.00 -7.02 -11.36
CA HIS A 223 6.82 -7.62 -12.40
C HIS A 223 6.38 -9.07 -12.70
N ASP A 224 6.55 -9.48 -13.95
CA ASP A 224 6.69 -10.89 -14.27
C ASP A 224 8.08 -11.40 -13.84
N ARG A 225 8.28 -12.71 -13.89
CA ARG A 225 9.53 -13.33 -13.48
C ARG A 225 10.73 -12.87 -14.34
N GLU A 226 10.51 -12.72 -15.65
CA GLU A 226 11.56 -12.30 -16.59
C GLU A 226 12.06 -10.88 -16.29
N THR A 227 11.13 -9.93 -16.16
CA THR A 227 11.45 -8.55 -15.78
C THR A 227 12.17 -8.49 -14.43
N SER A 228 11.69 -9.27 -13.44
CA SER A 228 12.32 -9.29 -12.11
C SER A 228 13.77 -9.76 -12.16
N LEU A 229 14.08 -10.76 -13.01
CA LEU A 229 15.44 -11.26 -13.23
C LEU A 229 16.32 -10.25 -13.96
N GLN A 230 15.81 -9.59 -14.98
CA GLN A 230 16.53 -8.53 -15.71
C GLN A 230 16.90 -7.38 -14.76
N VAL A 231 15.96 -6.95 -13.94
CA VAL A 231 16.19 -5.92 -12.91
C VAL A 231 17.24 -6.38 -11.90
N ALA A 232 17.14 -7.61 -11.39
CA ALA A 232 18.10 -8.14 -10.43
C ALA A 232 19.53 -8.20 -11.00
N LYS A 233 19.69 -8.61 -12.26
CA LYS A 233 21.00 -8.61 -12.95
C LYS A 233 21.58 -7.20 -13.04
N LEU A 234 20.78 -6.19 -13.39
CA LEU A 234 21.25 -4.81 -13.41
C LEU A 234 21.72 -4.33 -12.02
N TYR A 235 21.04 -4.73 -10.94
CA TYR A 235 21.51 -4.45 -9.59
C TYR A 235 22.85 -5.13 -9.30
N LEU A 236 22.99 -6.42 -9.63
CA LEU A 236 24.22 -7.17 -9.40
C LEU A 236 25.41 -6.60 -10.20
N ASP A 237 25.17 -6.17 -11.45
CA ASP A 237 26.18 -5.52 -12.29
C ASP A 237 26.64 -4.19 -11.68
N HIS A 238 25.71 -3.35 -11.19
CA HIS A 238 26.07 -2.11 -10.51
C HIS A 238 26.80 -2.31 -9.18
N LEU A 239 26.46 -3.38 -8.46
CA LEU A 239 27.04 -3.68 -7.15
C LEU A 239 28.36 -4.45 -7.25
N GLY A 240 28.63 -5.09 -8.39
CA GLY A 240 29.84 -5.89 -8.61
C GLY A 240 29.92 -7.15 -7.74
N VAL A 241 28.78 -7.73 -7.33
CA VAL A 241 28.69 -8.89 -6.42
C VAL A 241 28.14 -10.13 -7.13
N LYS A 242 28.54 -11.32 -6.65
CA LYS A 242 28.19 -12.62 -7.24
C LYS A 242 27.68 -13.63 -6.21
N THR A 243 27.69 -13.30 -4.92
CA THR A 243 27.23 -14.19 -3.84
C THR A 243 26.40 -13.42 -2.82
N LEU A 244 25.59 -14.15 -2.04
CA LEU A 244 24.82 -13.59 -0.94
C LEU A 244 25.73 -12.91 0.09
N GLU A 245 26.84 -13.53 0.46
CA GLU A 245 27.76 -12.99 1.47
C GLU A 245 28.37 -11.65 1.02
N GLN A 246 28.74 -11.54 -0.26
CA GLN A 246 29.19 -10.25 -0.82
C GLN A 246 28.09 -9.21 -0.78
N LEU A 247 26.85 -9.58 -1.12
CA LEU A 247 25.68 -8.70 -1.11
C LEU A 247 25.34 -8.24 0.33
N GLN A 248 25.40 -9.16 1.30
CA GLN A 248 25.17 -8.86 2.72
C GLN A 248 26.24 -7.94 3.33
N ALA A 249 27.48 -8.03 2.87
CA ALA A 249 28.58 -7.21 3.36
C ALA A 249 28.58 -5.75 2.86
N LEU A 250 27.74 -5.41 1.88
CA LEU A 250 27.70 -4.06 1.32
C LEU A 250 27.12 -3.05 2.31
N PRO A 251 27.64 -1.80 2.36
CA PRO A 251 26.97 -0.71 3.02
C PRO A 251 25.58 -0.46 2.43
N VAL A 252 24.63 -0.06 3.27
CA VAL A 252 23.25 0.28 2.83
C VAL A 252 23.25 1.39 1.79
N GLU A 253 24.16 2.34 1.91
CA GLU A 253 24.33 3.47 0.99
C GLU A 253 24.69 2.98 -0.41
N SER A 254 25.50 1.93 -0.53
CA SER A 254 25.83 1.31 -1.83
C SER A 254 24.62 0.65 -2.48
N LEU A 255 23.79 -0.03 -1.70
CA LEU A 255 22.53 -0.62 -2.16
C LEU A 255 21.56 0.47 -2.65
N GLN A 256 21.45 1.58 -1.91
CA GLN A 256 20.60 2.72 -2.31
C GLN A 256 21.14 3.44 -3.56
N ALA A 257 22.46 3.57 -3.69
CA ALA A 257 23.08 4.15 -4.88
C ALA A 257 22.82 3.28 -6.13
N ALA A 258 22.91 1.96 -6.00
CA ALA A 258 22.57 1.03 -7.08
C ALA A 258 21.07 1.14 -7.43
N GLN A 259 20.18 1.25 -6.44
CA GLN A 259 18.75 1.47 -6.69
C GLN A 259 18.50 2.74 -7.51
N GLU A 260 19.16 3.84 -7.19
CA GLU A 260 19.04 5.07 -7.97
C GLU A 260 19.60 4.93 -9.38
N ALA A 261 20.70 4.19 -9.55
CA ALA A 261 21.30 3.95 -10.85
C ALA A 261 20.38 3.13 -11.75
N VAL A 262 19.87 2.01 -11.24
CA VAL A 262 18.92 1.14 -11.95
C VAL A 262 17.63 1.91 -12.26
N HIS A 263 17.13 2.73 -11.33
CA HIS A 263 15.93 3.55 -11.59
C HIS A 263 16.14 4.56 -12.73
N ARG A 264 17.33 5.16 -12.83
CA ARG A 264 17.65 6.05 -13.96
C ARG A 264 17.75 5.31 -15.32
N GLN A 265 18.20 4.06 -15.32
CA GLN A 265 18.25 3.23 -16.53
C GLN A 265 16.86 2.76 -16.97
N LEU A 266 15.95 2.59 -16.03
CA LEU A 266 14.61 2.06 -16.23
C LEU A 266 13.52 3.05 -15.81
N PRO A 267 13.47 4.27 -16.39
CA PRO A 267 12.54 5.31 -15.96
C PRO A 267 11.06 4.97 -16.25
N GLN A 268 10.81 3.91 -17.00
CA GLN A 268 9.48 3.39 -17.33
C GLN A 268 8.95 2.39 -16.29
N THR A 269 9.74 2.00 -15.29
CA THR A 269 9.32 1.03 -14.27
C THR A 269 9.73 1.45 -12.86
N ILE A 270 9.17 0.78 -11.86
CA ILE A 270 9.63 0.81 -10.48
C ILE A 270 10.51 -0.44 -10.28
N PRO A 271 11.86 -0.31 -10.34
CA PRO A 271 12.73 -1.48 -10.43
C PRO A 271 12.60 -2.45 -9.25
N SER A 272 12.32 -1.92 -8.06
CA SER A 272 12.14 -2.73 -6.85
C SER A 272 10.64 -2.89 -6.54
N ALA A 273 9.93 -3.64 -7.38
CA ALA A 273 8.52 -3.94 -7.21
C ALA A 273 8.30 -5.44 -6.93
N PRO A 274 7.17 -5.82 -6.33
CA PRO A 274 6.79 -7.23 -6.22
C PRO A 274 6.76 -7.92 -7.57
N TRP A 275 6.92 -9.23 -7.57
CA TRP A 275 6.87 -10.04 -8.78
C TRP A 275 6.13 -11.36 -8.56
N TYR A 276 5.57 -11.91 -9.64
CA TYR A 276 4.83 -13.18 -9.62
C TYR A 276 5.81 -14.35 -9.50
N ASP A 277 5.94 -14.90 -8.29
CA ASP A 277 6.99 -15.86 -7.90
C ASP A 277 6.56 -17.32 -7.92
N GLY A 278 5.27 -17.59 -8.09
CA GLY A 278 4.74 -18.97 -8.03
C GLY A 278 4.84 -19.62 -6.64
N ALA A 279 5.22 -18.85 -5.60
CA ALA A 279 5.39 -19.35 -4.24
C ALA A 279 4.48 -18.60 -3.25
N LEU A 280 4.81 -17.35 -2.91
CA LEU A 280 3.94 -16.50 -2.10
C LEU A 280 2.75 -15.98 -2.92
N LEU A 281 3.00 -15.67 -4.17
CA LEU A 281 2.05 -15.16 -5.14
C LEU A 281 1.84 -16.18 -6.28
N PRO A 282 0.75 -16.08 -7.07
CA PRO A 282 0.61 -16.83 -8.32
C PRO A 282 1.82 -16.67 -9.25
N ALA A 283 2.03 -17.60 -10.16
CA ALA A 283 3.18 -17.56 -11.06
C ALA A 283 3.05 -16.51 -12.19
N SER A 284 1.88 -15.94 -12.38
CA SER A 284 1.65 -14.92 -13.40
C SER A 284 0.42 -14.04 -13.08
N LEU A 285 0.33 -12.89 -13.76
CA LEU A 285 -0.86 -12.05 -13.72
C LEU A 285 -2.10 -12.79 -14.22
N THR A 286 -1.95 -13.63 -15.25
CA THR A 286 -3.05 -14.44 -15.79
C THR A 286 -3.58 -15.41 -14.73
N GLU A 287 -2.70 -16.11 -14.05
CA GLU A 287 -3.08 -16.99 -12.95
C GLU A 287 -3.73 -16.21 -11.80
N ALA A 288 -3.17 -15.07 -11.40
CA ALA A 288 -3.76 -14.21 -10.37
C ALA A 288 -5.18 -13.75 -10.73
N ARG A 289 -5.44 -13.48 -11.99
CA ARG A 289 -6.77 -13.10 -12.49
C ARG A 289 -7.78 -14.24 -12.48
N GLN A 290 -7.33 -15.45 -12.75
CA GLN A 290 -8.16 -16.65 -12.77
C GLN A 290 -8.37 -17.24 -11.39
N ALA A 291 -7.44 -16.98 -10.45
CA ALA A 291 -7.55 -17.46 -9.09
C ALA A 291 -8.74 -16.83 -8.36
N PRO A 292 -9.53 -17.61 -7.61
CA PRO A 292 -10.60 -17.07 -6.80
C PRO A 292 -10.04 -16.17 -5.71
N THR A 293 -10.68 -15.02 -5.51
CA THR A 293 -10.40 -14.14 -4.36
C THR A 293 -11.06 -14.70 -3.09
N PRO A 294 -10.55 -14.37 -1.89
CA PRO A 294 -11.15 -14.87 -0.64
C PRO A 294 -12.59 -14.34 -0.47
N PRO A 295 -13.50 -15.12 0.16
CA PRO A 295 -14.90 -14.75 0.34
C PRO A 295 -15.08 -13.71 1.46
N ILE A 296 -14.52 -12.52 1.27
CA ILE A 296 -14.53 -11.43 2.25
C ILE A 296 -15.11 -10.15 1.65
N PRO A 297 -15.71 -9.26 2.44
CA PRO A 297 -16.12 -7.94 1.98
C PRO A 297 -14.93 -7.11 1.50
N LEU A 298 -15.12 -6.39 0.37
CA LEU A 298 -14.14 -5.48 -0.21
C LEU A 298 -14.71 -4.07 -0.32
N LEU A 299 -13.93 -3.08 0.10
CA LEU A 299 -14.12 -1.67 -0.21
C LEU A 299 -12.95 -1.22 -1.07
N ALA A 300 -13.20 -0.78 -2.30
CA ALA A 300 -12.16 -0.37 -3.24
C ALA A 300 -12.51 0.96 -3.91
N GLY A 301 -11.52 1.66 -4.41
CA GLY A 301 -11.73 2.89 -5.16
C GLY A 301 -10.44 3.61 -5.50
N TYR A 302 -10.58 4.80 -6.06
CA TYR A 302 -9.46 5.60 -6.55
C TYR A 302 -9.80 7.09 -6.56
N ASN A 303 -8.78 7.95 -6.77
CA ASN A 303 -8.93 9.39 -6.90
C ASN A 303 -9.04 9.82 -8.36
N ARG A 304 -9.89 10.77 -8.68
CA ARG A 304 -10.19 11.16 -10.07
C ARG A 304 -8.96 11.65 -10.85
N ASP A 305 -8.02 12.32 -10.19
CA ASP A 305 -6.90 13.02 -10.82
C ASP A 305 -5.53 12.47 -10.36
N GLU A 306 -5.38 11.14 -10.17
CA GLU A 306 -4.22 10.46 -9.57
C GLU A 306 -2.88 10.99 -10.08
N ILE A 307 -2.72 11.09 -11.39
CA ILE A 307 -1.44 11.41 -12.06
C ILE A 307 -0.92 12.80 -11.72
N ARG A 308 -1.77 13.72 -11.29
CA ARG A 308 -1.34 15.07 -10.90
C ARG A 308 -0.34 15.08 -9.75
N PHE A 309 -0.36 14.09 -8.89
CA PHE A 309 0.67 13.92 -7.86
C PHE A 309 2.06 13.69 -8.47
N PHE A 310 2.16 12.84 -9.47
CA PHE A 310 3.42 12.46 -10.09
C PHE A 310 4.00 13.57 -10.98
N GLU A 311 3.18 14.48 -11.48
CA GLU A 311 3.66 15.72 -12.14
C GLU A 311 4.46 16.62 -11.17
N LEU A 312 4.12 16.59 -9.88
CA LEU A 312 4.82 17.34 -8.85
C LEU A 312 6.04 16.60 -8.32
N TRP A 313 6.02 15.27 -8.44
CA TRP A 313 7.05 14.39 -7.90
C TRP A 313 7.69 13.56 -9.02
N ARG A 314 8.46 14.25 -9.87
CA ARG A 314 9.15 13.63 -11.00
C ARG A 314 10.17 12.57 -10.54
N GLY A 315 10.39 11.57 -11.39
CA GLY A 315 11.39 10.51 -11.20
C GLY A 315 10.87 9.23 -10.53
N VAL A 316 9.60 9.18 -10.06
CA VAL A 316 9.03 7.95 -9.49
C VAL A 316 8.19 7.19 -10.51
N ALA A 317 7.52 7.89 -11.42
CA ALA A 317 6.61 7.26 -12.37
C ALA A 317 6.48 8.10 -13.68
N ASP A 318 7.60 8.51 -14.23
CA ASP A 318 7.65 9.37 -15.42
C ASP A 318 6.99 8.75 -16.67
N VAL A 319 6.83 7.43 -16.70
CA VAL A 319 6.09 6.72 -17.76
C VAL A 319 4.66 7.27 -17.93
N PHE A 320 4.00 7.62 -16.84
CA PHE A 320 2.62 8.13 -16.86
C PHE A 320 2.51 9.60 -17.26
N LEU A 321 3.65 10.25 -17.49
CA LEU A 321 3.73 11.65 -17.89
C LEU A 321 4.02 11.82 -19.40
N SER A 322 4.14 10.71 -20.16
CA SER A 322 4.37 10.72 -21.62
C SER A 322 3.39 9.79 -22.32
N ARG A 323 2.70 10.32 -23.34
CA ARG A 323 1.76 9.56 -24.18
C ARG A 323 2.50 8.46 -24.97
N GLU A 324 3.68 8.76 -25.48
CA GLU A 324 4.50 7.83 -26.25
C GLU A 324 4.96 6.64 -25.38
N ARG A 325 5.37 6.90 -24.15
CA ARG A 325 5.76 5.84 -23.20
C ARG A 325 4.58 4.96 -22.83
N MET A 326 3.42 5.55 -22.54
CA MET A 326 2.20 4.80 -22.25
C MET A 326 1.75 3.97 -23.46
N GLN A 327 1.86 4.54 -24.68
CA GLN A 327 1.59 3.82 -25.92
C GLN A 327 2.52 2.61 -26.06
N ALA A 328 3.82 2.77 -25.87
CA ALA A 328 4.79 1.69 -25.97
C ALA A 328 4.49 0.55 -24.96
N VAL A 329 4.06 0.89 -23.75
CA VAL A 329 3.62 -0.10 -22.76
C VAL A 329 2.37 -0.84 -23.23
N LEU A 330 1.35 -0.14 -23.71
CA LEU A 330 0.11 -0.75 -24.21
C LEU A 330 0.37 -1.65 -25.43
N GLN A 331 1.20 -1.20 -26.37
CA GLN A 331 1.56 -1.98 -27.56
C GLN A 331 2.26 -3.28 -27.19
N ARG A 332 3.21 -3.21 -26.27
CA ARG A 332 3.97 -4.38 -25.81
C ARG A 332 3.08 -5.42 -25.12
N GLN A 333 2.10 -4.97 -24.35
CA GLN A 333 1.26 -5.85 -23.56
C GLN A 333 0.06 -6.39 -24.30
N HIS A 334 -0.51 -5.61 -25.21
CA HIS A 334 -1.81 -5.91 -25.82
C HIS A 334 -1.80 -5.79 -27.34
N GLY A 335 -0.68 -5.39 -27.94
CA GLY A 335 -0.55 -5.18 -29.38
C GLY A 335 -1.01 -3.81 -29.86
N ASP A 336 -0.67 -3.49 -31.12
CA ASP A 336 -0.88 -2.17 -31.72
C ASP A 336 -2.36 -1.77 -31.81
N GLY A 337 -3.22 -2.72 -32.15
CA GLY A 337 -4.66 -2.47 -32.33
C GLY A 337 -5.32 -1.99 -31.04
N PHE A 338 -5.03 -2.66 -29.93
CA PHE A 338 -5.56 -2.29 -28.61
C PHE A 338 -4.99 -0.95 -28.16
N ALA A 339 -3.68 -0.72 -28.31
CA ALA A 339 -3.06 0.55 -27.96
C ALA A 339 -3.68 1.72 -28.73
N ALA A 340 -3.88 1.58 -30.05
CA ALA A 340 -4.53 2.59 -30.87
C ALA A 340 -5.97 2.87 -30.43
N GLN A 341 -6.75 1.83 -30.14
CA GLN A 341 -8.13 1.94 -29.64
C GLN A 341 -8.19 2.70 -28.30
N VAL A 342 -7.35 2.34 -27.35
CA VAL A 342 -7.28 3.02 -26.06
C VAL A 342 -6.89 4.48 -26.23
N LEU A 343 -5.82 4.76 -26.96
CA LEU A 343 -5.33 6.12 -27.16
C LEU A 343 -6.36 7.04 -27.84
N ALA A 344 -7.16 6.52 -28.77
CA ALA A 344 -8.22 7.27 -29.45
C ALA A 344 -9.35 7.71 -28.50
N ALA A 345 -9.52 7.05 -27.35
CA ALA A 345 -10.52 7.44 -26.36
C ALA A 345 -10.11 8.63 -25.48
N TYR A 346 -8.86 9.09 -25.61
CA TYR A 346 -8.33 10.21 -24.82
C TYR A 346 -7.84 11.32 -25.73
N PRO A 347 -8.31 12.57 -25.53
CA PRO A 347 -7.89 13.70 -26.37
C PRO A 347 -6.38 13.97 -26.26
N GLU A 348 -5.78 14.45 -27.36
CA GLU A 348 -4.37 14.89 -27.40
C GLU A 348 -4.18 16.23 -26.67
N SER A 349 -4.31 16.19 -25.36
CA SER A 349 -4.22 17.33 -24.47
C SER A 349 -3.63 16.92 -23.13
N LYS A 350 -3.17 17.89 -22.36
CA LYS A 350 -2.72 17.65 -20.97
C LYS A 350 -3.79 16.97 -20.12
N TYR A 351 -5.05 17.31 -20.33
CA TYR A 351 -6.18 16.67 -19.67
C TYR A 351 -6.30 15.18 -20.08
N GLY A 352 -6.27 14.90 -21.37
CA GLY A 352 -6.35 13.52 -21.88
C GLY A 352 -5.17 12.67 -21.42
N LEU A 353 -3.95 13.24 -21.40
CA LEU A 353 -2.76 12.56 -20.89
C LEU A 353 -2.92 12.17 -19.41
N ARG A 354 -3.39 13.10 -18.57
CA ARG A 354 -3.64 12.84 -17.15
C ARG A 354 -4.70 11.75 -16.93
N ARG A 355 -5.77 11.80 -17.72
CA ARG A 355 -6.84 10.79 -17.66
C ARG A 355 -6.32 9.41 -18.08
N LEU A 356 -5.58 9.33 -19.18
CA LEU A 356 -4.97 8.09 -19.65
C LEU A 356 -4.06 7.49 -18.56
N GLY A 357 -3.15 8.28 -18.01
CA GLY A 357 -2.26 7.82 -16.94
C GLY A 357 -3.00 7.39 -15.67
N THR A 358 -4.04 8.13 -15.25
CA THR A 358 -4.89 7.75 -14.11
C THR A 358 -5.59 6.41 -14.35
N HIS A 359 -6.16 6.23 -15.54
CA HIS A 359 -6.88 5.01 -15.89
C HIS A 359 -5.94 3.83 -16.00
N MET A 360 -4.82 3.99 -16.66
CA MET A 360 -3.83 2.95 -16.86
C MET A 360 -3.23 2.43 -15.54
N SER A 361 -2.93 3.34 -14.60
CA SER A 361 -2.17 3.01 -13.40
C SER A 361 -3.03 2.59 -12.22
N PHE A 362 -4.20 3.21 -12.05
CA PHE A 362 -4.98 3.11 -10.83
C PHE A 362 -6.45 2.75 -11.08
N ALA A 363 -7.14 3.52 -11.93
CA ALA A 363 -8.60 3.40 -12.05
C ALA A 363 -9.03 2.06 -12.66
N MET A 364 -8.51 1.69 -13.84
CA MET A 364 -8.92 0.45 -14.51
C MET A 364 -8.48 -0.81 -13.76
N PRO A 365 -7.23 -0.92 -13.28
CA PRO A 365 -6.84 -2.05 -12.45
C PRO A 365 -7.73 -2.26 -11.22
N THR A 366 -8.02 -1.17 -10.49
CA THR A 366 -8.87 -1.23 -9.29
C THR A 366 -10.31 -1.59 -9.64
N LEU A 367 -10.86 -1.00 -10.71
CA LEU A 367 -12.21 -1.27 -11.20
C LEU A 367 -12.37 -2.74 -11.63
N HIS A 368 -11.44 -3.26 -12.43
CA HIS A 368 -11.49 -4.64 -12.91
C HIS A 368 -11.31 -5.66 -11.77
N PHE A 369 -10.44 -5.36 -10.79
CA PHE A 369 -10.34 -6.18 -9.59
C PHE A 369 -11.67 -6.21 -8.83
N ALA A 370 -12.26 -5.03 -8.58
CA ALA A 370 -13.55 -4.91 -7.91
C ALA A 370 -14.67 -5.64 -8.66
N GLN A 371 -14.71 -5.55 -10.00
CA GLN A 371 -15.70 -6.26 -10.83
C GLN A 371 -15.60 -7.79 -10.68
N ARG A 372 -14.38 -8.35 -10.74
CA ARG A 372 -14.18 -9.80 -10.54
C ARG A 372 -14.58 -10.24 -9.14
N HIS A 373 -14.20 -9.45 -8.12
CA HIS A 373 -14.55 -9.75 -6.75
C HIS A 373 -16.06 -9.67 -6.51
N ALA A 374 -16.71 -8.63 -7.02
CA ALA A 374 -18.14 -8.38 -6.89
C ALA A 374 -19.02 -9.46 -7.53
N ALA A 375 -18.50 -10.21 -8.50
CA ALA A 375 -19.21 -11.32 -9.10
C ALA A 375 -19.56 -12.44 -8.11
N GLN A 376 -18.84 -12.52 -6.98
CA GLN A 376 -18.98 -13.59 -5.99
C GLN A 376 -19.10 -13.08 -4.54
N HIS A 377 -18.64 -11.86 -4.24
CA HIS A 377 -18.47 -11.37 -2.87
C HIS A 377 -18.93 -9.93 -2.71
N PRO A 378 -19.43 -9.54 -1.52
CA PRO A 378 -19.85 -8.17 -1.24
C PRO A 378 -18.72 -7.17 -1.50
N THR A 379 -18.99 -6.21 -2.37
CA THR A 379 -18.02 -5.19 -2.79
C THR A 379 -18.67 -3.82 -2.81
N TRP A 380 -17.94 -2.80 -2.37
CA TRP A 380 -18.31 -1.39 -2.47
C TRP A 380 -17.21 -0.65 -3.20
N PHE A 381 -17.60 0.30 -4.05
CA PHE A 381 -16.65 1.02 -4.88
C PHE A 381 -16.83 2.53 -4.77
N TYR A 382 -15.72 3.27 -4.73
CA TYR A 382 -15.77 4.73 -4.69
C TYR A 382 -14.87 5.38 -5.74
N ARG A 383 -15.22 6.64 -6.07
CA ARG A 383 -14.33 7.58 -6.73
C ARG A 383 -14.24 8.85 -5.89
N PHE A 384 -13.04 9.28 -5.57
CA PHE A 384 -12.83 10.51 -4.80
C PHE A 384 -12.61 11.68 -5.76
N ASP A 385 -13.61 12.57 -5.88
CA ASP A 385 -13.62 13.71 -6.81
C ASP A 385 -13.22 15.01 -6.12
N ARG A 386 -13.34 15.10 -4.78
CA ARG A 386 -13.03 16.31 -4.04
C ARG A 386 -11.54 16.57 -3.99
N GLY A 387 -11.08 17.49 -4.81
CA GLY A 387 -9.69 17.87 -4.91
C GLY A 387 -9.35 19.20 -4.24
N HIS A 388 -8.07 19.49 -4.23
CA HIS A 388 -7.54 20.82 -3.98
C HIS A 388 -7.78 21.70 -5.24
N PRO A 389 -8.12 23.01 -5.10
CA PRO A 389 -8.41 23.87 -6.26
C PRO A 389 -7.34 23.83 -7.35
N MET A 390 -6.05 23.79 -6.99
CA MET A 390 -4.94 23.73 -7.94
C MET A 390 -4.46 22.31 -8.26
N LEU A 391 -4.59 21.36 -7.33
CA LEU A 391 -4.01 20.02 -7.45
C LEU A 391 -5.03 18.95 -7.86
N GLY A 392 -6.32 19.29 -7.88
CA GLY A 392 -7.38 18.32 -8.14
C GLY A 392 -7.47 17.24 -7.06
N ALA A 393 -8.18 16.16 -7.37
CA ALA A 393 -8.24 14.94 -6.58
C ALA A 393 -7.04 14.04 -6.90
N MET A 394 -5.83 14.52 -6.56
CA MET A 394 -4.57 13.86 -6.85
C MET A 394 -4.38 12.59 -6.00
N HIS A 395 -3.41 11.76 -6.37
CA HIS A 395 -3.03 10.56 -5.64
C HIS A 395 -2.80 10.83 -4.14
N ALA A 396 -3.29 9.94 -3.30
CA ALA A 396 -3.18 9.99 -1.84
C ALA A 396 -3.87 11.20 -1.15
N ILE A 397 -4.65 12.02 -1.88
CA ILE A 397 -5.28 13.21 -1.26
C ILE A 397 -6.35 12.85 -0.24
N GLU A 398 -7.08 11.76 -0.42
CA GLU A 398 -8.10 11.27 0.51
C GLU A 398 -7.52 10.87 1.87
N LEU A 399 -6.23 10.51 1.92
CA LEU A 399 -5.54 10.17 3.16
C LEU A 399 -5.49 11.35 4.14
N PHE A 400 -5.41 12.60 3.64
CA PHE A 400 -5.46 13.79 4.49
C PHE A 400 -6.84 14.00 5.15
N TYR A 401 -7.88 13.36 4.64
CA TYR A 401 -9.22 13.35 5.23
C TYR A 401 -9.42 12.17 6.18
N LEU A 402 -8.79 11.03 5.88
CA LEU A 402 -8.91 9.80 6.66
C LEU A 402 -8.01 9.83 7.91
N TRP A 403 -6.73 10.17 7.72
CA TRP A 403 -5.71 10.16 8.76
C TRP A 403 -5.44 11.54 9.34
N ASP A 404 -5.05 11.61 10.61
CA ASP A 404 -4.57 12.85 11.22
C ASP A 404 -3.09 13.08 10.91
N MET A 405 -2.78 13.22 9.62
CA MET A 405 -1.41 13.41 9.14
C MET A 405 -0.86 14.78 9.59
N LYS A 406 0.35 14.78 10.13
CA LYS A 406 1.08 16.00 10.55
C LYS A 406 2.07 16.43 9.46
N GLY A 407 2.37 17.73 9.38
CA GLY A 407 3.35 18.28 8.46
C GLY A 407 2.86 19.52 7.71
N LEU A 408 3.76 20.13 6.93
CA LEU A 408 3.49 21.38 6.22
C LEU A 408 2.37 21.21 5.16
N LEU A 409 2.45 20.20 4.30
CA LEU A 409 1.46 19.96 3.26
C LEU A 409 0.07 19.62 3.84
N PRO A 410 -0.10 18.70 4.81
CA PRO A 410 -1.36 18.53 5.52
C PRO A 410 -1.91 19.82 6.13
N THR A 411 -1.05 20.64 6.74
CA THR A 411 -1.44 21.91 7.34
C THR A 411 -1.92 22.92 6.29
N MET A 412 -1.22 23.04 5.16
CA MET A 412 -1.64 23.90 4.04
C MET A 412 -2.96 23.42 3.42
N LEU A 413 -3.17 22.12 3.28
CA LEU A 413 -4.41 21.55 2.78
C LEU A 413 -5.57 21.71 3.75
N ARG A 414 -5.30 21.75 5.06
CA ARG A 414 -6.28 21.98 6.14
C ARG A 414 -6.55 23.47 6.39
N GLY A 415 -5.56 24.34 6.20
CA GLY A 415 -5.66 25.77 6.45
C GLY A 415 -6.31 26.52 5.29
N GLY A 416 -7.48 27.18 5.52
CA GLY A 416 -8.11 28.04 4.53
C GLY A 416 -9.64 28.11 4.68
N PRO A 417 -10.32 29.07 3.99
CA PRO A 417 -11.75 29.31 4.12
C PRO A 417 -12.63 28.11 3.73
N LEU A 418 -12.08 27.10 3.07
CA LEU A 418 -12.77 25.86 2.71
C LEU A 418 -12.67 24.76 3.78
N TRP A 419 -12.04 25.03 4.94
CA TRP A 419 -11.81 24.01 5.98
C TRP A 419 -13.12 23.42 6.55
N GLY A 420 -14.17 24.22 6.71
CA GLY A 420 -15.46 23.73 7.21
C GLY A 420 -16.05 22.62 6.33
N SER A 421 -16.06 22.81 5.01
CA SER A 421 -16.54 21.81 4.05
C SER A 421 -15.64 20.56 3.99
N ARG A 422 -14.33 20.74 4.20
CA ARG A 422 -13.36 19.64 4.26
C ARG A 422 -13.51 18.81 5.52
N ARG A 423 -13.78 19.45 6.67
CA ARG A 423 -14.05 18.75 7.93
C ARG A 423 -15.29 17.87 7.84
N ALA A 424 -16.36 18.37 7.22
CA ALA A 424 -17.57 17.59 6.99
C ALA A 424 -17.32 16.38 6.10
N LEU A 425 -16.56 16.54 5.01
CA LEU A 425 -16.14 15.42 4.15
C LEU A 425 -15.29 14.40 4.92
N ALA A 426 -14.31 14.86 5.70
CA ALA A 426 -13.48 13.96 6.51
C ALA A 426 -14.31 13.13 7.49
N GLN A 427 -15.33 13.74 8.11
CA GLN A 427 -16.27 13.04 9.00
C GLN A 427 -17.09 11.98 8.24
N ARG A 428 -17.60 12.30 7.04
CA ARG A 428 -18.34 11.33 6.21
C ARG A 428 -17.44 10.18 5.77
N LEU A 429 -16.26 10.49 5.24
CA LEU A 429 -15.29 9.47 4.79
C LEU A 429 -14.93 8.51 5.94
N ARG A 430 -14.53 9.05 7.10
CA ARG A 430 -14.19 8.25 8.28
C ARG A 430 -15.35 7.39 8.76
N ARG A 431 -16.58 7.93 8.76
CA ARG A 431 -17.77 7.17 9.13
C ARG A 431 -17.93 5.91 8.27
N HIS A 432 -17.78 6.02 6.95
CA HIS A 432 -17.87 4.87 6.04
C HIS A 432 -16.74 3.86 6.27
N TRP A 433 -15.49 4.30 6.43
CA TRP A 433 -14.36 3.41 6.71
C TRP A 433 -14.50 2.70 8.05
N ILE A 434 -14.82 3.44 9.11
CA ILE A 434 -15.06 2.87 10.45
C ILE A 434 -16.21 1.86 10.40
N ARG A 435 -17.30 2.19 9.74
CA ARG A 435 -18.45 1.29 9.63
C ARG A 435 -18.09 0.02 8.86
N PHE A 436 -17.34 0.14 7.78
CA PHE A 436 -16.85 -1.01 7.04
C PHE A 436 -15.92 -1.91 7.90
N VAL A 437 -15.00 -1.33 8.64
CA VAL A 437 -14.13 -2.07 9.58
C VAL A 437 -14.95 -2.79 10.65
N ARG A 438 -16.01 -2.18 11.15
CA ARG A 438 -16.86 -2.74 12.21
C ARG A 438 -17.83 -3.81 11.70
N GLU A 439 -18.49 -3.54 10.59
CA GLU A 439 -19.68 -4.27 10.14
C GLU A 439 -19.46 -5.07 8.84
N GLY A 440 -18.37 -4.80 8.09
CA GLY A 440 -18.14 -5.36 6.76
C GLY A 440 -18.94 -4.67 5.66
N ARG A 441 -19.60 -3.54 5.97
CA ARG A 441 -20.35 -2.70 5.01
C ARG A 441 -20.20 -1.22 5.39
N PRO A 442 -20.11 -0.29 4.42
CA PRO A 442 -19.80 1.11 4.70
C PRO A 442 -21.02 1.96 5.13
N GLY A 443 -22.23 1.45 4.98
CA GLY A 443 -23.47 2.14 5.31
C GLY A 443 -24.61 1.79 4.35
N ASP A 444 -25.84 2.04 4.77
CA ASP A 444 -27.02 1.70 3.96
C ASP A 444 -27.21 2.67 2.78
N GLU A 445 -26.65 3.88 2.91
CA GLU A 445 -26.61 4.91 1.87
C GLU A 445 -25.59 4.65 0.75
N TRP A 446 -24.76 3.62 0.90
CA TRP A 446 -23.77 3.21 -0.10
C TRP A 446 -24.15 1.84 -0.67
N GLU A 447 -24.70 1.85 -1.88
CA GLU A 447 -25.13 0.65 -2.56
C GLU A 447 -23.95 -0.27 -2.91
N PRO A 448 -24.10 -1.59 -2.81
CA PRO A 448 -23.07 -2.52 -3.26
C PRO A 448 -22.74 -2.34 -4.74
N PHE A 449 -21.47 -2.57 -5.08
CA PHE A 449 -20.99 -2.56 -6.46
C PHE A 449 -21.50 -3.83 -7.18
N ASP A 450 -22.46 -3.62 -8.07
CA ASP A 450 -23.18 -4.67 -8.80
C ASP A 450 -22.97 -4.56 -10.33
N ALA A 451 -23.85 -5.18 -11.10
CA ALA A 451 -23.83 -5.10 -12.57
C ALA A 451 -23.98 -3.66 -13.10
N ARG A 452 -24.61 -2.74 -12.34
CA ARG A 452 -24.72 -1.31 -12.68
C ARG A 452 -23.42 -0.56 -12.37
N ARG A 453 -22.48 -1.18 -11.64
CA ARG A 453 -21.24 -0.56 -11.14
C ARG A 453 -21.50 0.66 -10.28
N ALA A 454 -22.48 0.53 -9.36
CA ALA A 454 -22.85 1.57 -8.43
C ALA A 454 -21.60 2.08 -7.66
N THR A 455 -21.25 3.33 -7.87
CA THR A 455 -20.03 3.96 -7.36
C THR A 455 -20.39 5.16 -6.50
N LEU A 456 -19.91 5.19 -5.26
CA LEU A 456 -20.04 6.38 -4.42
C LEU A 456 -18.99 7.42 -4.80
N VAL A 457 -19.43 8.56 -5.30
CA VAL A 457 -18.54 9.68 -5.65
C VAL A 457 -18.47 10.64 -4.47
N PHE A 458 -17.28 10.71 -3.83
CA PHE A 458 -17.01 11.66 -2.75
C PHE A 458 -16.66 13.04 -3.31
N ASP A 459 -17.52 14.02 -3.00
CA ASP A 459 -17.33 15.43 -3.38
C ASP A 459 -17.87 16.36 -2.30
N GLN A 460 -18.26 17.59 -2.61
CA GLN A 460 -18.95 18.51 -1.69
C GLN A 460 -20.22 17.86 -1.12
N ARG A 461 -20.97 17.18 -1.98
CA ARG A 461 -22.07 16.30 -1.65
C ARG A 461 -21.77 14.93 -2.27
N ASP A 462 -21.86 13.91 -1.47
CA ASP A 462 -21.66 12.56 -1.93
C ASP A 462 -22.85 12.12 -2.80
N ARG A 463 -22.61 11.35 -3.84
CA ARG A 463 -23.66 10.85 -4.73
C ARG A 463 -23.34 9.44 -5.24
N MET A 464 -24.34 8.59 -5.33
CA MET A 464 -24.27 7.34 -6.06
C MET A 464 -24.36 7.64 -7.56
N VAL A 465 -23.46 7.03 -8.34
CA VAL A 465 -23.41 7.13 -9.82
C VAL A 465 -23.17 5.77 -10.39
N ASP A 466 -23.99 5.36 -11.35
CA ASP A 466 -23.77 4.10 -12.05
C ASP A 466 -22.69 4.30 -13.13
N ASP A 467 -21.67 3.45 -13.11
CA ASP A 467 -20.59 3.34 -14.08
C ASP A 467 -19.98 4.71 -14.52
N PRO A 468 -19.43 5.53 -13.61
CA PRO A 468 -19.00 6.88 -13.93
C PRO A 468 -17.87 6.96 -14.97
N GLU A 469 -17.23 5.83 -15.32
CA GLU A 469 -16.17 5.70 -16.32
C GLU A 469 -16.60 4.80 -17.50
N GLY A 470 -17.89 4.60 -17.71
CA GLY A 470 -18.45 3.63 -18.64
C GLY A 470 -17.83 3.66 -20.04
N ARG A 471 -17.70 4.87 -20.64
CA ARG A 471 -17.09 5.02 -21.97
C ARG A 471 -15.63 4.54 -22.01
N GLN A 472 -14.81 4.91 -21.03
CA GLN A 472 -13.41 4.50 -20.97
C GLN A 472 -13.32 3.01 -20.68
N ARG A 473 -14.07 2.53 -19.68
CA ARG A 473 -14.12 1.12 -19.32
C ARG A 473 -14.47 0.22 -20.52
N GLU A 474 -15.42 0.62 -21.37
CA GLU A 474 -15.79 -0.12 -22.56
C GLU A 474 -14.62 -0.25 -23.56
N VAL A 475 -13.86 0.83 -23.73
CA VAL A 475 -12.67 0.84 -24.58
C VAL A 475 -11.57 -0.07 -24.04
N TRP A 476 -11.36 -0.05 -22.71
CA TRP A 476 -10.42 -0.94 -22.06
C TRP A 476 -10.89 -2.40 -22.04
N GLY A 477 -12.19 -2.65 -22.16
CA GLY A 477 -12.80 -3.99 -22.21
C GLY A 477 -12.53 -4.80 -20.95
N ALA A 478 -12.50 -6.13 -21.11
CA ALA A 478 -12.07 -7.06 -20.06
C ALA A 478 -10.54 -7.18 -19.98
N GLN A 479 -9.83 -6.48 -20.83
CA GLN A 479 -8.38 -6.41 -20.81
C GLN A 479 -7.99 -5.63 -19.56
N ASP A 480 -7.62 -6.34 -18.54
CA ASP A 480 -6.89 -5.73 -17.43
C ASP A 480 -5.54 -5.27 -17.94
N SER A 481 -5.50 -4.08 -18.37
CA SER A 481 -4.28 -3.40 -18.68
C SER A 481 -3.75 -2.73 -17.43
N ALA A 482 -3.62 -3.49 -16.36
CA ALA A 482 -2.60 -3.13 -15.42
C ALA A 482 -1.31 -3.64 -16.03
N PRO A 483 -0.49 -2.79 -16.60
CA PRO A 483 0.86 -3.16 -16.73
C PRO A 483 1.40 -3.27 -15.31
N GLY A 484 1.58 -4.45 -14.83
CA GLY A 484 2.88 -4.72 -14.30
C GLY A 484 3.78 -4.22 -15.42
N MET A 485 4.76 -3.38 -15.17
CA MET A 485 5.64 -2.91 -16.22
C MET A 485 6.45 -4.09 -16.75
N ALA A 486 5.73 -5.04 -17.32
CA ALA A 486 6.20 -6.27 -17.87
C ALA A 486 6.92 -5.95 -19.17
N GLY A 487 8.12 -6.43 -19.27
CA GLY A 487 8.91 -6.46 -20.48
C GLY A 487 9.84 -5.26 -20.63
N LEU A 488 11.03 -5.39 -20.07
CA LEU A 488 12.22 -4.66 -20.49
C LEU A 488 12.78 -5.23 -21.82
N GLY A 489 12.07 -6.14 -22.48
CA GLY A 489 12.49 -6.79 -23.69
C GLY A 489 12.76 -5.80 -24.81
N GLY A 490 14.04 -5.64 -25.19
CA GLY A 490 14.54 -5.03 -26.39
C GLY A 490 14.66 -3.50 -26.33
N ALA A 491 15.86 -2.98 -26.01
CA ALA A 491 16.38 -1.77 -26.59
C ALA A 491 16.81 -2.06 -28.03
#